data_539d3a1e7f1c30a0c307f68cd3292c2d
#
_entry.id   539d3a1e7f1c30a0c307f68cd3292c2d
#
_cell.length_a   1.000
_cell.length_b   1.000
_cell.length_c   1.000
_cell.angle_alpha   90.00
_cell.angle_beta   90.00
_cell.angle_gamma   90.00
#
_symmetry.space_group_name_H-M   'P 1'
#
loop_
_entity.id
_entity.type
_entity.pdbx_description
1 polymer ?
#
loop_
_entity_poly.entity_id
_entity_poly.type
_entity_poly.pdbx_seq_one_letter_code
_entity_poly.pdbx_strand_id
1 'polypeptide(L)'
;AMFSCQSPKSNSAKEETAGIDSMAPNPFITHMYTADPSAHVWADGRLYVYASHDIDPPRGCDLMDRYHVFSTDDMVNWTDHGEILNSSQVPWGRKEGGFMWAPDCAYKDGTYYFYFPHPSDTKWNNSWKIGVATSKEPAANFTVQGYIEGMDPMIDPCVFVDDDGQAYIYNGGGGICKGGKLKDNMIELDGTMRTMEGLVDFHEATWIHKHNGKYYLSYSDNHDDGEKHNRMCYAISDSPLGPWEYKGIYMEPTDSYTNHGSIVEFKGQWYSFYHNSALSGQDWLRSICVDKLYYNPDGTIKMVKQTK
;
A
#
# COMPACT_ATOMS: atom_id res chain seq x y z
N ALA A 1 57.96 20.90 -43.62
CA ALA A 1 57.61 20.02 -42.52
C ALA A 1 56.33 20.56 -41.84
N MET A 2 55.20 19.94 -42.12
CA MET A 2 53.90 20.27 -41.50
C MET A 2 53.71 19.28 -40.35
N PHE A 3 53.59 19.83 -39.14
CA PHE A 3 53.20 19.06 -37.97
C PHE A 3 51.69 19.15 -37.82
N SER A 4 51.02 18.02 -37.95
CA SER A 4 49.62 17.84 -37.67
C SER A 4 49.44 17.59 -36.16
N CYS A 5 48.76 18.50 -35.47
CA CYS A 5 48.28 18.30 -34.12
C CYS A 5 46.98 17.50 -34.17
N GLN A 6 47.04 16.26 -33.77
CA GLN A 6 45.83 15.50 -33.42
C GLN A 6 45.49 15.75 -31.96
N SER A 7 44.31 16.31 -31.74
CA SER A 7 43.70 16.43 -30.41
C SER A 7 43.27 15.04 -29.89
N PRO A 8 43.47 14.76 -28.61
CA PRO A 8 43.00 13.51 -28.04
C PRO A 8 41.48 13.52 -27.94
N LYS A 9 40.86 12.48 -28.49
CA LYS A 9 39.43 12.20 -28.26
C LYS A 9 39.24 11.88 -26.78
N SER A 10 38.48 12.73 -26.09
CA SER A 10 38.02 12.44 -24.76
C SER A 10 37.02 11.26 -24.85
N ASN A 11 37.42 10.10 -24.41
CA ASN A 11 36.52 9.04 -24.03
C ASN A 11 35.83 9.51 -22.75
N SER A 12 34.67 10.09 -22.88
CA SER A 12 33.75 10.16 -21.75
C SER A 12 33.21 8.72 -21.55
N ALA A 13 33.87 7.97 -20.70
CA ALA A 13 33.26 6.82 -20.09
C ALA A 13 31.98 7.34 -19.40
N LYS A 14 30.83 6.94 -19.89
CA LYS A 14 29.61 7.00 -19.08
C LYS A 14 29.96 6.21 -17.82
N GLU A 15 30.08 6.90 -16.70
CA GLU A 15 29.94 6.26 -15.41
C GLU A 15 28.55 5.62 -15.47
N GLU A 16 28.51 4.33 -15.73
CA GLU A 16 27.38 3.50 -15.35
C GLU A 16 27.24 3.74 -13.87
N THR A 17 26.20 4.46 -13.50
CA THR A 17 25.73 4.49 -12.14
C THR A 17 25.48 3.03 -11.77
N ALA A 18 26.39 2.45 -11.02
CA ALA A 18 26.24 1.17 -10.34
C ALA A 18 25.16 1.41 -9.27
N GLY A 19 23.93 1.61 -9.70
CA GLY A 19 22.84 2.03 -8.89
C GLY A 19 21.69 1.09 -9.07
N ILE A 20 21.30 0.39 -8.03
CA ILE A 20 19.95 -0.09 -7.79
C ILE A 20 19.46 -1.22 -8.73
N ASP A 21 20.36 -1.93 -9.41
CA ASP A 21 19.98 -3.15 -10.15
C ASP A 21 19.86 -4.38 -9.24
N SER A 22 20.32 -4.31 -7.99
CA SER A 22 20.21 -5.38 -7.03
C SER A 22 19.29 -4.98 -5.86
N MET A 23 18.01 -5.31 -5.98
CA MET A 23 17.08 -5.30 -4.84
C MET A 23 17.28 -6.58 -4.02
N ALA A 24 16.86 -6.55 -2.74
CA ALA A 24 16.67 -7.78 -1.99
C ALA A 24 15.75 -8.73 -2.75
N PRO A 25 16.02 -10.04 -2.78
CA PRO A 25 15.15 -10.99 -3.46
C PRO A 25 13.77 -11.05 -2.80
N ASN A 26 12.75 -11.41 -3.60
CA ASN A 26 11.40 -11.59 -3.10
C ASN A 26 11.16 -12.97 -2.50
N PRO A 27 10.43 -13.05 -1.37
CA PRO A 27 9.96 -11.92 -0.58
C PRO A 27 11.13 -11.21 0.13
N PHE A 28 11.03 -9.90 0.35
CA PHE A 28 12.13 -9.13 0.94
C PHE A 28 12.14 -9.13 2.48
N ILE A 29 11.08 -9.59 3.12
CA ILE A 29 11.02 -9.88 4.57
C ILE A 29 10.73 -11.37 4.73
N THR A 30 11.66 -12.09 5.37
CA THR A 30 11.61 -13.55 5.46
C THR A 30 11.62 -14.11 6.88
N HIS A 31 11.82 -13.28 7.89
CA HIS A 31 11.89 -13.71 9.30
C HIS A 31 10.52 -13.72 10.00
N MET A 32 9.49 -13.27 9.33
CA MET A 32 8.09 -13.34 9.75
C MET A 32 7.18 -13.33 8.52
N TYR A 33 5.91 -13.67 8.70
CA TYR A 33 4.92 -13.60 7.64
C TYR A 33 4.16 -12.28 7.70
N THR A 34 4.20 -11.53 6.61
CA THR A 34 3.59 -10.22 6.50
C THR A 34 2.80 -10.10 5.20
N ALA A 35 1.82 -9.20 5.15
CA ALA A 35 0.98 -9.00 3.98
C ALA A 35 0.52 -7.55 3.85
N ASP A 36 -0.19 -7.26 2.78
CA ASP A 36 -0.88 -5.99 2.56
C ASP A 36 0.07 -4.78 2.67
N PRO A 37 1.17 -4.75 1.91
CA PRO A 37 2.21 -3.74 2.08
C PRO A 37 1.73 -2.37 1.62
N SER A 38 1.76 -1.40 2.53
CA SER A 38 1.46 0.00 2.28
C SER A 38 2.77 0.80 2.32
N ALA A 39 3.28 1.18 1.16
CA ALA A 39 4.60 1.79 1.02
C ALA A 39 4.53 3.30 0.84
N HIS A 40 5.36 4.03 1.58
CA HIS A 40 5.45 5.48 1.53
C HIS A 40 6.90 5.94 1.62
N VAL A 41 7.21 7.05 0.97
CA VAL A 41 8.47 7.76 1.14
C VAL A 41 8.19 9.04 1.91
N TRP A 42 8.81 9.20 3.08
CA TRP A 42 8.59 10.37 3.92
C TRP A 42 9.69 11.44 3.71
N ALA A 43 9.60 12.53 4.45
CA ALA A 43 10.49 13.68 4.30
C ALA A 43 11.96 13.37 4.58
N ASP A 44 12.27 12.33 5.34
CA ASP A 44 13.64 11.84 5.56
C ASP A 44 14.25 11.15 4.33
N GLY A 45 13.48 10.99 3.25
CA GLY A 45 13.90 10.35 2.00
C GLY A 45 13.93 8.82 2.05
N ARG A 46 13.54 8.24 3.17
CA ARG A 46 13.51 6.80 3.39
C ARG A 46 12.18 6.20 2.95
N LEU A 47 12.18 4.98 2.44
CA LEU A 47 10.96 4.23 2.10
C LEU A 47 10.55 3.40 3.30
N TYR A 48 9.28 3.52 3.69
CA TYR A 48 8.66 2.78 4.79
C TYR A 48 7.53 1.91 4.27
N VAL A 49 7.43 0.68 4.79
CA VAL A 49 6.34 -0.24 4.49
C VAL A 49 5.61 -0.59 5.77
N TYR A 50 4.32 -0.29 5.78
CA TYR A 50 3.39 -0.64 6.85
C TYR A 50 2.65 -1.90 6.44
N ALA A 51 2.70 -2.94 7.25
CA ALA A 51 2.21 -4.26 6.88
C ALA A 51 1.42 -4.92 8.00
N SER A 52 0.46 -5.74 7.62
CA SER A 52 -0.21 -6.69 8.51
C SER A 52 0.70 -7.86 8.81
N HIS A 53 0.43 -8.58 9.90
CA HIS A 53 1.23 -9.71 10.36
C HIS A 53 0.38 -10.97 10.35
N ASP A 54 0.69 -11.87 9.42
CA ASP A 54 0.03 -13.16 9.35
C ASP A 54 0.47 -14.08 10.48
N ILE A 55 -0.49 -14.80 11.04
CA ILE A 55 -0.31 -15.64 12.22
C ILE A 55 -0.74 -17.08 11.91
N ASP A 56 0.11 -18.05 12.26
CA ASP A 56 -0.23 -19.45 12.31
C ASP A 56 -0.95 -19.73 13.65
N PRO A 57 -1.96 -20.56 13.73
CA PRO A 57 -2.39 -21.66 12.88
C PRO A 57 -3.53 -21.31 11.90
N PRO A 58 -4.19 -22.33 11.29
CA PRO A 58 -5.26 -22.16 10.30
C PRO A 58 -6.30 -21.11 10.67
N ARG A 59 -6.76 -20.31 9.68
CA ARG A 59 -7.58 -19.12 9.88
C ARG A 59 -6.88 -18.04 10.70
N GLY A 60 -5.56 -17.95 10.53
CA GLY A 60 -4.77 -16.93 11.18
C GLY A 60 -5.21 -15.49 10.93
N CYS A 61 -5.97 -15.23 9.84
CA CYS A 61 -6.54 -13.91 9.57
C CYS A 61 -7.47 -13.42 10.70
N ASP A 62 -8.19 -14.30 11.36
CA ASP A 62 -9.05 -13.96 12.52
C ASP A 62 -8.21 -13.59 13.75
N LEU A 63 -6.95 -14.01 13.78
CA LEU A 63 -6.03 -13.83 14.92
C LEU A 63 -4.99 -12.74 14.69
N MET A 64 -4.93 -12.15 13.51
CA MET A 64 -3.98 -11.07 13.19
C MET A 64 -4.20 -9.91 14.16
N ASP A 65 -3.24 -9.67 15.05
CA ASP A 65 -3.40 -8.78 16.20
C ASP A 65 -2.44 -7.59 16.24
N ARG A 66 -1.53 -7.48 15.24
CA ARG A 66 -0.45 -6.50 15.27
C ARG A 66 -0.01 -6.01 13.91
N TYR A 67 0.68 -4.88 13.92
CA TYR A 67 1.29 -4.30 12.72
C TYR A 67 2.77 -4.06 12.91
N HIS A 68 3.53 -4.27 11.83
CA HIS A 68 4.96 -4.01 11.76
C HIS A 68 5.29 -2.96 10.73
N VAL A 69 6.41 -2.28 10.93
CA VAL A 69 6.95 -1.32 9.96
C VAL A 69 8.36 -1.73 9.58
N PHE A 70 8.63 -1.71 8.29
CA PHE A 70 9.95 -1.94 7.72
C PHE A 70 10.38 -0.72 6.92
N SER A 71 11.67 -0.47 6.82
CA SER A 71 12.16 0.64 6.02
C SER A 71 13.48 0.33 5.34
N THR A 72 13.79 1.11 4.30
CA THR A 72 15.01 0.96 3.54
C THR A 72 15.46 2.30 2.94
N ASP A 73 16.77 2.44 2.73
CA ASP A 73 17.37 3.53 1.94
C ASP A 73 17.76 3.09 0.53
N ASP A 74 17.86 1.80 0.27
CA ASP A 74 18.53 1.26 -0.92
C ASP A 74 17.80 0.09 -1.60
N MET A 75 16.63 -0.32 -1.09
CA MET A 75 15.87 -1.49 -1.54
C MET A 75 16.59 -2.84 -1.37
N VAL A 76 17.74 -2.85 -0.74
CA VAL A 76 18.57 -4.04 -0.49
C VAL A 76 18.57 -4.39 0.99
N ASN A 77 18.88 -3.41 1.83
CA ASN A 77 18.97 -3.56 3.27
C ASN A 77 17.71 -3.02 3.93
N TRP A 78 17.00 -3.89 4.62
CA TRP A 78 15.74 -3.56 5.28
C TRP A 78 15.89 -3.54 6.79
N THR A 79 15.37 -2.50 7.42
CA THR A 79 15.28 -2.36 8.87
C THR A 79 13.90 -2.79 9.33
N ASP A 80 13.82 -3.71 10.26
CA ASP A 80 12.59 -4.04 10.97
C ASP A 80 12.48 -3.12 12.20
N HIS A 81 11.46 -2.25 12.20
CA HIS A 81 11.21 -1.34 13.33
C HIS A 81 10.39 -1.98 14.44
N GLY A 82 9.95 -3.22 14.25
CA GLY A 82 9.14 -3.93 15.21
C GLY A 82 7.65 -3.60 15.14
N GLU A 83 6.96 -4.02 16.18
CA GLU A 83 5.52 -3.82 16.33
C GLU A 83 5.21 -2.36 16.68
N ILE A 84 4.24 -1.76 15.99
CA ILE A 84 3.79 -0.39 16.25
C ILE A 84 2.40 -0.30 16.88
N LEU A 85 1.59 -1.34 16.74
CA LEU A 85 0.24 -1.39 17.29
C LEU A 85 -0.20 -2.84 17.48
N ASN A 86 -0.88 -3.11 18.59
CA ASN A 86 -1.52 -4.38 18.90
C ASN A 86 -3.01 -4.17 19.17
N SER A 87 -3.84 -5.15 18.84
CA SER A 87 -5.29 -5.07 19.06
C SER A 87 -5.68 -4.84 20.53
N SER A 88 -4.84 -5.29 21.48
CA SER A 88 -5.02 -5.02 22.91
C SER A 88 -4.94 -3.54 23.29
N GLN A 89 -4.40 -2.70 22.42
CA GLN A 89 -4.25 -1.26 22.63
C GLN A 89 -5.43 -0.45 22.07
N VAL A 90 -6.45 -1.12 21.52
CA VAL A 90 -7.61 -0.46 20.89
C VAL A 90 -8.79 -0.46 21.84
N PRO A 91 -9.10 0.68 22.54
CA PRO A 91 -10.11 0.68 23.59
C PRO A 91 -11.53 0.38 23.12
N TRP A 92 -11.85 0.76 21.87
CA TRP A 92 -13.15 0.55 21.24
C TRP A 92 -13.24 -0.78 20.49
N GLY A 93 -12.12 -1.52 20.38
CA GLY A 93 -12.04 -2.76 19.62
C GLY A 93 -12.73 -3.94 20.31
N ARG A 94 -12.98 -4.98 19.53
CA ARG A 94 -13.52 -6.24 20.05
C ARG A 94 -12.60 -6.81 21.15
N LYS A 95 -13.21 -7.33 22.20
CA LYS A 95 -12.47 -7.82 23.39
C LYS A 95 -11.53 -8.98 23.07
N GLU A 96 -11.92 -9.84 22.12
CA GLU A 96 -11.15 -11.00 21.70
C GLU A 96 -9.91 -10.62 20.86
N GLY A 97 -9.80 -9.34 20.44
CA GLY A 97 -8.73 -8.87 19.57
C GLY A 97 -8.80 -9.45 18.16
N GLY A 98 -7.67 -9.55 17.49
CA GLY A 98 -7.57 -10.08 16.14
C GLY A 98 -8.09 -9.12 15.06
N PHE A 99 -8.21 -9.62 13.83
CA PHE A 99 -8.74 -8.89 12.67
C PHE A 99 -8.05 -7.54 12.40
N MET A 100 -6.77 -7.43 12.70
CA MET A 100 -5.94 -6.28 12.34
C MET A 100 -5.45 -6.47 10.91
N TRP A 101 -6.30 -6.09 9.95
CA TRP A 101 -6.07 -6.33 8.53
C TRP A 101 -5.39 -5.13 7.87
N ALA A 102 -5.39 -5.08 6.54
CA ALA A 102 -4.61 -4.15 5.73
C ALA A 102 -4.65 -2.70 6.20
N PRO A 103 -3.49 -2.12 6.58
CA PRO A 103 -3.38 -0.75 7.09
C PRO A 103 -2.96 0.24 6.01
N ASP A 104 -3.01 1.52 6.36
CA ASP A 104 -2.32 2.58 5.65
C ASP A 104 -1.76 3.61 6.63
N CYS A 105 -0.88 4.48 6.15
CA CYS A 105 -0.30 5.57 6.93
C CYS A 105 -0.26 6.84 6.08
N ALA A 106 -0.50 7.99 6.71
CA ALA A 106 -0.36 9.29 6.07
C ALA A 106 0.41 10.24 6.98
N TYR A 107 0.99 11.27 6.37
CA TYR A 107 1.70 12.34 7.08
C TYR A 107 1.05 13.67 6.77
N LYS A 108 0.84 14.48 7.80
CA LYS A 108 0.39 15.86 7.64
C LYS A 108 0.86 16.70 8.83
N ASP A 109 1.47 17.84 8.52
CA ASP A 109 1.83 18.88 9.50
C ASP A 109 2.57 18.35 10.73
N GLY A 110 3.54 17.46 10.54
CA GLY A 110 4.40 16.93 11.60
C GLY A 110 3.87 15.72 12.33
N THR A 111 2.73 15.18 11.93
CA THR A 111 2.11 14.01 12.55
C THR A 111 1.91 12.90 11.52
N TYR A 112 2.24 11.68 11.93
CA TYR A 112 1.94 10.44 11.20
C TYR A 112 0.62 9.88 11.71
N TYR A 113 -0.28 9.57 10.78
CA TYR A 113 -1.60 9.00 11.04
C TYR A 113 -1.61 7.59 10.50
N PHE A 114 -1.76 6.61 11.38
CA PHE A 114 -1.86 5.20 11.03
C PHE A 114 -3.31 4.77 11.05
N TYR A 115 -3.80 4.30 9.90
CA TYR A 115 -5.19 3.89 9.70
C TYR A 115 -5.26 2.37 9.63
N PHE A 116 -6.16 1.80 10.40
CA PHE A 116 -6.31 0.35 10.48
C PHE A 116 -7.76 -0.07 10.58
N PRO A 117 -8.19 -1.13 9.84
CA PRO A 117 -9.50 -1.70 10.02
C PRO A 117 -9.51 -2.58 11.27
N HIS A 118 -10.56 -2.48 12.07
CA HIS A 118 -10.73 -3.35 13.23
C HIS A 118 -12.19 -3.43 13.64
N PRO A 119 -12.74 -4.64 13.93
CA PRO A 119 -14.10 -4.78 14.39
C PRO A 119 -14.27 -4.22 15.82
N SER A 120 -15.39 -3.58 16.05
CA SER A 120 -15.74 -3.05 17.38
C SER A 120 -16.58 -4.02 18.22
N ASP A 121 -16.96 -5.17 17.66
CA ASP A 121 -17.79 -6.18 18.32
C ASP A 121 -17.42 -7.59 17.83
N THR A 122 -17.92 -8.59 18.51
CA THR A 122 -17.76 -10.02 18.21
C THR A 122 -18.29 -10.39 16.82
N LYS A 123 -19.39 -9.76 16.40
CA LYS A 123 -19.92 -9.89 15.03
C LYS A 123 -19.14 -9.00 14.08
N TRP A 124 -17.98 -9.44 13.64
CA TRP A 124 -17.01 -8.66 12.92
C TRP A 124 -17.55 -8.00 11.64
N ASN A 125 -18.37 -8.67 10.85
CA ASN A 125 -18.82 -8.19 9.53
C ASN A 125 -19.66 -6.92 9.54
N ASN A 126 -20.34 -6.61 10.64
CA ASN A 126 -21.17 -5.40 10.80
C ASN A 126 -20.53 -4.36 11.72
N SER A 127 -19.39 -4.65 12.29
CA SER A 127 -18.77 -3.82 13.32
C SER A 127 -17.44 -3.21 12.93
N TRP A 128 -17.02 -3.35 11.67
CA TRP A 128 -15.80 -2.77 11.15
C TRP A 128 -15.76 -1.26 11.34
N LYS A 129 -14.66 -0.77 11.91
CA LYS A 129 -14.30 0.64 11.98
C LYS A 129 -12.93 0.85 11.36
N ILE A 130 -12.68 2.05 10.88
CA ILE A 130 -11.33 2.47 10.51
C ILE A 130 -10.78 3.27 11.68
N GLY A 131 -9.88 2.64 12.42
CA GLY A 131 -9.19 3.26 13.55
C GLY A 131 -8.08 4.20 13.11
N VAL A 132 -7.72 5.13 13.97
CA VAL A 132 -6.60 6.05 13.78
C VAL A 132 -5.70 6.03 14.98
N ALA A 133 -4.42 5.80 14.75
CA ALA A 133 -3.36 6.00 15.74
C ALA A 133 -2.38 7.06 15.23
N THR A 134 -1.80 7.84 16.13
CA THR A 134 -0.92 8.95 15.75
C THR A 134 0.45 8.85 16.41
N SER A 135 1.45 9.40 15.73
CA SER A 135 2.82 9.52 16.23
C SER A 135 3.52 10.73 15.63
N LYS A 136 4.56 11.20 16.29
CA LYS A 136 5.51 12.17 15.72
C LYS A 136 6.65 11.49 14.97
N GLU A 137 6.69 10.16 14.99
CA GLU A 137 7.70 9.31 14.34
C GLU A 137 7.03 8.37 13.34
N PRO A 138 7.69 8.04 12.22
CA PRO A 138 7.06 7.21 11.18
C PRO A 138 6.90 5.73 11.57
N ALA A 139 7.70 5.23 12.51
CA ALA A 139 7.79 3.80 12.78
C ALA A 139 7.78 3.44 14.28
N ALA A 140 7.32 4.34 15.14
CA ALA A 140 7.30 4.12 16.58
C ALA A 140 6.31 5.05 17.28
N ASN A 141 5.96 4.69 18.53
CA ASN A 141 5.21 5.54 19.46
C ASN A 141 3.81 5.96 18.99
N PHE A 142 3.10 5.06 18.32
CA PHE A 142 1.72 5.29 17.92
C PHE A 142 0.76 5.15 19.10
N THR A 143 -0.16 6.11 19.21
CA THR A 143 -1.21 6.13 20.21
C THR A 143 -2.56 6.16 19.52
N VAL A 144 -3.47 5.26 19.90
CA VAL A 144 -4.82 5.18 19.33
C VAL A 144 -5.63 6.43 19.72
N GLN A 145 -6.22 7.08 18.71
CA GLN A 145 -7.05 8.30 18.88
C GLN A 145 -8.55 8.04 18.74
N GLY A 146 -8.93 6.83 18.36
CA GLY A 146 -10.32 6.49 18.10
C GLY A 146 -10.52 5.94 16.70
N TYR A 147 -11.68 6.18 16.12
CA TYR A 147 -11.99 5.76 14.74
C TYR A 147 -12.74 6.88 14.01
N ILE A 148 -12.77 6.78 12.68
CA ILE A 148 -13.46 7.74 11.82
C ILE A 148 -14.95 7.42 11.82
N GLU A 149 -15.76 8.36 12.32
CA GLU A 149 -17.21 8.25 12.31
C GLU A 149 -17.79 8.54 10.92
N GLY A 150 -18.93 7.92 10.62
CA GLY A 150 -19.68 8.17 9.39
C GLY A 150 -19.28 7.31 8.19
N MET A 151 -18.32 6.41 8.36
CA MET A 151 -17.97 5.40 7.35
C MET A 151 -18.82 4.14 7.54
N ASP A 152 -19.31 3.58 6.43
CA ASP A 152 -19.94 2.27 6.46
C ASP A 152 -18.94 1.19 6.93
N PRO A 153 -19.40 0.13 7.62
CA PRO A 153 -18.53 -0.95 8.06
C PRO A 153 -17.81 -1.61 6.88
N MET A 154 -16.50 -1.38 6.77
CA MET A 154 -15.67 -1.91 5.68
C MET A 154 -14.20 -1.88 6.07
N ILE A 155 -13.36 -2.50 5.24
CA ILE A 155 -11.92 -2.70 5.43
C ILE A 155 -11.10 -1.88 4.44
N ASP A 156 -9.79 -2.09 4.46
CA ASP A 156 -8.79 -1.61 3.50
C ASP A 156 -8.76 -0.09 3.34
N PRO A 157 -8.48 0.66 4.41
CA PRO A 157 -8.32 2.10 4.29
C PRO A 157 -7.10 2.47 3.45
N CYS A 158 -7.25 3.53 2.66
CA CYS A 158 -6.16 4.23 2.00
C CYS A 158 -6.36 5.73 2.19
N VAL A 159 -5.33 6.43 2.62
CA VAL A 159 -5.38 7.89 2.81
C VAL A 159 -4.36 8.55 1.91
N PHE A 160 -4.83 9.48 1.11
CA PHE A 160 -4.03 10.23 0.16
C PHE A 160 -4.09 11.73 0.50
N VAL A 161 -2.93 12.35 0.69
CA VAL A 161 -2.81 13.80 0.88
C VAL A 161 -2.34 14.41 -0.43
N ASP A 162 -3.19 15.24 -1.03
CA ASP A 162 -2.88 15.88 -2.31
C ASP A 162 -1.91 17.05 -2.14
N ASP A 163 -1.39 17.55 -3.25
CA ASP A 163 -0.40 18.65 -3.29
C ASP A 163 -0.93 19.95 -2.68
N ASP A 164 -2.24 20.16 -2.70
CA ASP A 164 -2.91 21.30 -2.07
C ASP A 164 -3.13 21.14 -0.55
N GLY A 165 -2.74 19.99 0.01
CA GLY A 165 -2.91 19.66 1.43
C GLY A 165 -4.25 19.01 1.77
N GLN A 166 -5.18 18.90 0.83
CA GLN A 166 -6.44 18.19 1.05
C GLN A 166 -6.20 16.69 1.17
N ALA A 167 -6.64 16.10 2.26
CA ALA A 167 -6.61 14.65 2.46
C ALA A 167 -7.91 13.99 2.03
N TYR A 168 -7.76 12.78 1.49
CA TYR A 168 -8.85 11.92 1.05
C TYR A 168 -8.70 10.56 1.69
N ILE A 169 -9.82 9.95 2.07
CA ILE A 169 -9.84 8.57 2.56
C ILE A 169 -10.69 7.71 1.64
N TYR A 170 -10.17 6.53 1.38
CA TYR A 170 -10.83 5.50 0.57
C TYR A 170 -10.88 4.22 1.40
N ASN A 171 -11.90 3.43 1.17
CA ASN A 171 -11.94 2.06 1.66
C ASN A 171 -12.78 1.21 0.73
N GLY A 172 -12.65 -0.10 0.84
CA GLY A 172 -13.41 -0.98 -0.03
C GLY A 172 -13.18 -2.44 0.29
N GLY A 173 -14.22 -3.19 0.04
CA GLY A 173 -14.28 -4.62 0.18
C GLY A 173 -15.67 -5.09 -0.19
N GLY A 174 -15.85 -6.39 -0.41
CA GLY A 174 -17.16 -6.90 -0.80
C GLY A 174 -17.68 -6.34 -2.14
N GLY A 175 -16.80 -5.85 -3.00
CA GLY A 175 -17.16 -5.35 -4.34
C GLY A 175 -17.50 -3.86 -4.40
N ILE A 176 -17.40 -3.11 -3.32
CA ILE A 176 -17.74 -1.68 -3.27
C ILE A 176 -16.54 -0.89 -2.77
N CYS A 177 -16.12 0.12 -3.56
CA CYS A 177 -15.12 1.11 -3.18
C CYS A 177 -15.79 2.46 -2.92
N LYS A 178 -15.48 3.07 -1.79
CA LYS A 178 -15.91 4.42 -1.44
C LYS A 178 -14.75 5.34 -1.20
N GLY A 179 -14.95 6.63 -1.42
CA GLY A 179 -13.98 7.68 -1.15
C GLY A 179 -14.65 8.95 -0.66
N GLY A 180 -13.92 9.74 0.11
CA GLY A 180 -14.38 10.99 0.65
C GLY A 180 -13.24 11.88 1.13
N LYS A 181 -13.58 13.09 1.53
CA LYS A 181 -12.63 14.05 2.09
C LYS A 181 -12.47 13.87 3.59
N LEU A 182 -11.26 14.08 4.08
CA LEU A 182 -10.97 14.28 5.49
C LEU A 182 -10.84 15.76 5.80
N LYS A 183 -11.25 16.16 7.02
CA LYS A 183 -10.89 17.45 7.59
C LYS A 183 -9.37 17.52 7.84
N ASP A 184 -8.87 18.71 8.08
CA ASP A 184 -7.44 18.93 8.34
C ASP A 184 -6.90 18.17 9.54
N ASN A 185 -7.75 17.80 10.48
CA ASN A 185 -7.36 16.97 11.63
C ASN A 185 -7.09 15.50 11.28
N MET A 186 -7.41 15.08 10.05
CA MET A 186 -7.13 13.73 9.51
C MET A 186 -7.92 12.59 10.17
N ILE A 187 -8.86 12.87 11.04
CA ILE A 187 -9.64 11.87 11.80
C ILE A 187 -11.15 12.03 11.66
N GLU A 188 -11.60 13.07 10.97
CA GLU A 188 -13.02 13.32 10.71
C GLU A 188 -13.30 13.48 9.24
N LEU A 189 -14.42 12.93 8.77
CA LEU A 189 -14.91 13.18 7.41
C LEU A 189 -15.33 14.64 7.25
N ASP A 190 -14.97 15.22 6.11
CA ASP A 190 -15.51 16.46 5.61
C ASP A 190 -16.57 16.16 4.55
N GLY A 191 -17.81 15.99 4.99
CA GLY A 191 -18.91 15.51 4.17
C GLY A 191 -19.10 14.00 4.27
N THR A 192 -19.62 13.39 3.21
CA THR A 192 -19.95 11.96 3.17
C THR A 192 -19.05 11.21 2.20
N MET A 193 -18.89 9.91 2.45
CA MET A 193 -18.28 8.99 1.51
C MET A 193 -19.20 8.75 0.32
N ARG A 194 -18.62 8.59 -0.86
CA ARG A 194 -19.36 8.25 -2.09
C ARG A 194 -18.73 7.08 -2.81
N THR A 195 -19.53 6.34 -3.58
CA THR A 195 -19.05 5.23 -4.40
C THR A 195 -18.09 5.75 -5.47
N MET A 196 -16.96 5.08 -5.64
CA MET A 196 -16.03 5.35 -6.74
C MET A 196 -16.57 4.70 -8.00
N GLU A 197 -17.01 5.54 -8.96
CA GLU A 197 -17.65 5.08 -10.19
C GLU A 197 -16.63 4.87 -11.31
N GLY A 198 -16.89 3.86 -12.16
CA GLY A 198 -16.08 3.53 -13.32
C GLY A 198 -15.08 2.39 -13.10
N LEU A 199 -15.04 1.81 -11.91
CA LEU A 199 -14.20 0.63 -11.63
C LEU A 199 -14.85 -0.63 -12.20
N VAL A 200 -14.04 -1.59 -12.62
CA VAL A 200 -14.50 -2.88 -13.17
C VAL A 200 -14.03 -3.99 -12.24
N ASP A 201 -14.95 -4.87 -11.84
CA ASP A 201 -14.69 -6.04 -10.99
C ASP A 201 -13.94 -5.71 -9.70
N PHE A 202 -14.18 -4.54 -9.12
CA PHE A 202 -13.57 -4.17 -7.85
C PHE A 202 -13.91 -5.20 -6.77
N HIS A 203 -12.88 -5.66 -6.07
CA HIS A 203 -13.03 -6.53 -4.90
C HIS A 203 -12.63 -5.80 -3.61
N GLU A 204 -11.37 -5.41 -3.48
CA GLU A 204 -10.81 -4.81 -2.27
C GLU A 204 -9.44 -4.17 -2.56
N ALA A 205 -8.71 -3.77 -1.52
CA ALA A 205 -7.32 -3.32 -1.60
C ALA A 205 -7.11 -2.01 -2.36
N THR A 206 -7.89 -1.01 -2.02
CA THR A 206 -7.80 0.31 -2.64
C THR A 206 -6.47 0.99 -2.35
N TRP A 207 -5.82 1.51 -3.40
CA TRP A 207 -4.65 2.37 -3.31
C TRP A 207 -4.78 3.56 -4.24
N ILE A 208 -4.34 4.73 -3.78
CA ILE A 208 -4.30 5.95 -4.60
C ILE A 208 -2.86 6.44 -4.72
N HIS A 209 -2.44 6.75 -5.93
CA HIS A 209 -1.21 7.51 -6.18
C HIS A 209 -1.42 8.54 -7.28
N LYS A 210 -0.50 9.46 -7.41
CA LYS A 210 -0.51 10.51 -8.42
C LYS A 210 0.73 10.42 -9.29
N HIS A 211 0.55 10.48 -10.59
CA HIS A 211 1.63 10.47 -11.57
C HIS A 211 1.29 11.39 -12.73
N ASN A 212 2.19 12.32 -13.07
CA ASN A 212 2.02 13.30 -14.14
C ASN A 212 0.67 14.04 -14.09
N GLY A 213 0.26 14.47 -12.89
CA GLY A 213 -0.97 15.22 -12.68
C GLY A 213 -2.26 14.40 -12.74
N LYS A 214 -2.16 13.08 -12.95
CA LYS A 214 -3.31 12.16 -12.96
C LYS A 214 -3.36 11.35 -11.68
N TYR A 215 -4.58 11.01 -11.26
CA TYR A 215 -4.82 10.14 -10.11
C TYR A 215 -5.05 8.72 -10.59
N TYR A 216 -4.41 7.78 -9.90
CA TYR A 216 -4.49 6.35 -10.17
C TYR A 216 -5.12 5.67 -8.96
N LEU A 217 -6.24 4.98 -9.18
CA LEU A 217 -6.85 4.10 -8.19
C LEU A 217 -6.56 2.67 -8.60
N SER A 218 -5.78 1.96 -7.81
CA SER A 218 -5.47 0.55 -8.01
C SER A 218 -6.15 -0.31 -6.96
N TYR A 219 -6.45 -1.54 -7.32
CA TYR A 219 -7.23 -2.45 -6.49
C TYR A 219 -7.05 -3.91 -6.91
N SER A 220 -7.40 -4.82 -6.02
CA SER A 220 -7.53 -6.22 -6.38
C SER A 220 -8.93 -6.50 -6.92
N ASP A 221 -8.99 -7.31 -7.98
CA ASP A 221 -10.23 -7.57 -8.68
C ASP A 221 -10.91 -8.87 -8.20
N ASN A 222 -12.16 -9.00 -8.58
CA ASN A 222 -12.96 -10.19 -8.35
C ASN A 222 -13.52 -10.67 -9.69
N HIS A 223 -12.62 -11.08 -10.59
CA HIS A 223 -12.98 -11.59 -11.89
C HIS A 223 -13.46 -13.05 -11.82
N ASP A 224 -14.31 -13.43 -12.75
CA ASP A 224 -14.86 -14.78 -12.82
C ASP A 224 -14.17 -15.59 -13.93
N ASP A 225 -13.02 -16.19 -13.61
CA ASP A 225 -12.32 -17.12 -14.51
C ASP A 225 -12.24 -18.55 -13.95
N GLY A 226 -12.92 -18.80 -12.81
CA GLY A 226 -12.95 -20.10 -12.13
C GLY A 226 -11.79 -20.35 -11.18
N GLU A 227 -10.71 -19.57 -11.22
CA GLU A 227 -9.55 -19.74 -10.34
C GLU A 227 -9.59 -18.86 -9.08
N LYS A 228 -10.34 -17.77 -9.10
CA LYS A 228 -10.60 -16.88 -7.97
C LYS A 228 -9.35 -16.22 -7.34
N HIS A 229 -8.23 -16.18 -8.04
CA HIS A 229 -7.05 -15.41 -7.61
C HIS A 229 -7.19 -13.97 -8.08
N ASN A 230 -6.97 -13.02 -7.19
CA ASN A 230 -7.13 -11.61 -7.50
C ASN A 230 -5.99 -11.10 -8.37
N ARG A 231 -6.37 -10.43 -9.47
CA ARG A 231 -5.43 -9.64 -10.27
C ARG A 231 -5.40 -8.22 -9.70
N MET A 232 -4.32 -7.48 -9.94
CA MET A 232 -4.27 -6.06 -9.61
C MET A 232 -4.64 -5.23 -10.83
N CYS A 233 -5.70 -4.45 -10.67
CA CYS A 233 -6.28 -3.57 -11.69
C CYS A 233 -6.11 -2.10 -11.31
N TYR A 234 -6.33 -1.21 -12.27
CA TYR A 234 -6.28 0.23 -12.00
C TYR A 234 -7.19 1.03 -12.93
N ALA A 235 -7.52 2.20 -12.47
CA ALA A 235 -8.27 3.22 -13.20
C ALA A 235 -7.61 4.59 -13.00
N ILE A 236 -7.83 5.49 -13.94
CA ILE A 236 -7.23 6.84 -13.93
C ILE A 236 -8.35 7.89 -13.90
N SER A 237 -8.09 9.00 -13.22
CA SER A 237 -8.99 10.16 -13.17
C SER A 237 -8.19 11.47 -13.17
N ASP A 238 -8.85 12.54 -13.60
CA ASP A 238 -8.37 13.91 -13.44
C ASP A 238 -8.63 14.47 -12.02
N SER A 239 -9.42 13.77 -11.23
CA SER A 239 -9.83 14.19 -9.89
C SER A 239 -9.63 13.06 -8.88
N PRO A 240 -9.27 13.38 -7.61
CA PRO A 240 -9.02 12.36 -6.59
C PRO A 240 -10.25 11.54 -6.19
N LEU A 241 -11.45 12.00 -6.48
CA LEU A 241 -12.70 11.26 -6.21
C LEU A 241 -13.40 10.78 -7.49
N GLY A 242 -12.69 10.75 -8.60
CA GLY A 242 -13.24 10.30 -9.89
C GLY A 242 -14.05 11.37 -10.62
N PRO A 243 -14.80 10.99 -11.65
CA PRO A 243 -15.05 9.60 -12.10
C PRO A 243 -13.79 8.92 -12.65
N TRP A 244 -13.78 7.61 -12.59
CA TRP A 244 -12.63 6.78 -12.93
C TRP A 244 -12.79 6.14 -14.30
N GLU A 245 -11.71 6.10 -15.08
CA GLU A 245 -11.62 5.36 -16.33
C GLU A 245 -10.77 4.11 -16.12
N TYR A 246 -11.41 2.94 -16.22
CA TYR A 246 -10.74 1.66 -16.09
C TYR A 246 -9.69 1.46 -17.20
N LYS A 247 -8.49 1.04 -16.80
CA LYS A 247 -7.36 0.86 -17.74
C LYS A 247 -6.93 -0.58 -17.90
N GLY A 248 -7.32 -1.47 -17.01
CA GLY A 248 -6.98 -2.88 -17.11
C GLY A 248 -6.17 -3.38 -15.92
N ILE A 249 -5.42 -4.43 -16.17
CA ILE A 249 -4.62 -5.15 -15.19
C ILE A 249 -3.18 -4.64 -15.25
N TYR A 250 -2.57 -4.38 -14.10
CA TYR A 250 -1.14 -4.06 -14.06
C TYR A 250 -0.30 -5.17 -13.42
N MET A 251 -0.92 -6.15 -12.78
CA MET A 251 -0.22 -7.31 -12.24
C MET A 251 -1.12 -8.54 -12.24
N GLU A 252 -0.59 -9.66 -12.73
CA GLU A 252 -1.25 -10.96 -12.69
C GLU A 252 -1.33 -11.50 -11.26
N PRO A 253 -2.18 -12.51 -10.99
CA PRO A 253 -2.25 -13.14 -9.67
C PRO A 253 -0.90 -13.65 -9.18
N THR A 254 -0.74 -13.70 -7.87
CA THR A 254 0.33 -14.45 -7.22
C THR A 254 -0.15 -15.85 -6.86
N ASP A 255 0.67 -16.61 -6.15
CA ASP A 255 0.24 -17.89 -5.54
C ASP A 255 -0.58 -17.70 -4.26
N SER A 256 -0.71 -16.48 -3.77
CA SER A 256 -1.68 -16.12 -2.73
C SER A 256 -3.07 -15.94 -3.33
N TYR A 257 -4.08 -16.41 -2.61
CA TYR A 257 -5.48 -16.25 -3.00
C TYR A 257 -5.88 -14.78 -3.10
N THR A 258 -5.45 -13.97 -2.13
CA THR A 258 -5.63 -12.52 -2.12
C THR A 258 -4.45 -11.81 -2.75
N ASN A 259 -4.67 -10.58 -3.19
CA ASN A 259 -3.61 -9.66 -3.56
C ASN A 259 -3.91 -8.27 -2.97
N HIS A 260 -2.87 -7.54 -2.58
CA HIS A 260 -3.00 -6.21 -2.03
C HIS A 260 -1.72 -5.45 -2.31
N GLY A 261 -1.81 -4.34 -3.02
CA GLY A 261 -0.63 -3.63 -3.49
C GLY A 261 -0.60 -2.17 -3.11
N SER A 262 0.59 -1.62 -3.22
CA SER A 262 0.84 -0.19 -3.18
C SER A 262 1.86 0.18 -4.26
N ILE A 263 1.77 1.42 -4.74
CA ILE A 263 2.61 1.94 -5.82
C ILE A 263 3.23 3.23 -5.32
N VAL A 264 4.56 3.31 -5.36
CA VAL A 264 5.31 4.45 -4.83
C VAL A 264 6.54 4.73 -5.67
N GLU A 265 6.91 6.01 -5.77
CA GLU A 265 8.19 6.44 -6.35
C GLU A 265 9.23 6.60 -5.24
N PHE A 266 10.40 6.02 -5.48
CA PHE A 266 11.54 6.12 -4.59
C PHE A 266 12.81 6.34 -5.40
N LYS A 267 13.50 7.45 -5.13
CA LYS A 267 14.76 7.82 -5.82
C LYS A 267 14.67 7.76 -7.35
N GLY A 268 13.54 8.26 -7.89
CA GLY A 268 13.30 8.35 -9.33
C GLY A 268 12.84 7.06 -10.00
N GLN A 269 12.63 6.00 -9.27
CA GLN A 269 12.09 4.73 -9.76
C GLN A 269 10.75 4.43 -9.09
N TRP A 270 9.76 3.99 -9.88
CA TRP A 270 8.48 3.52 -9.38
C TRP A 270 8.56 2.05 -9.00
N TYR A 271 7.83 1.69 -7.92
CA TYR A 271 7.78 0.33 -7.38
C TYR A 271 6.36 -0.11 -7.13
N SER A 272 6.10 -1.39 -7.37
CA SER A 272 4.85 -2.09 -7.03
C SER A 272 5.12 -3.04 -5.87
N PHE A 273 4.50 -2.77 -4.74
CA PHE A 273 4.51 -3.65 -3.57
C PHE A 273 3.29 -4.56 -3.62
N TYR A 274 3.44 -5.79 -3.19
CA TYR A 274 2.39 -6.81 -3.19
C TYR A 274 2.75 -7.92 -2.19
N HIS A 275 1.99 -9.00 -2.14
CA HIS A 275 2.36 -10.17 -1.35
C HIS A 275 2.18 -11.46 -2.14
N ASN A 276 2.87 -12.51 -1.71
CA ASN A 276 2.69 -13.87 -2.19
C ASN A 276 2.76 -14.85 -1.00
N SER A 277 2.60 -16.13 -1.26
CA SER A 277 2.72 -17.19 -0.25
C SER A 277 3.83 -18.21 -0.58
N ALA A 278 4.79 -17.83 -1.43
CA ALA A 278 5.85 -18.73 -1.89
C ALA A 278 6.77 -19.22 -0.76
N LEU A 279 7.03 -18.37 0.24
CA LEU A 279 7.93 -18.72 1.34
C LEU A 279 7.36 -19.84 2.22
N SER A 280 6.09 -19.75 2.60
CA SER A 280 5.42 -20.74 3.43
C SER A 280 4.84 -21.91 2.64
N GLY A 281 4.44 -21.68 1.39
CA GLY A 281 3.62 -22.59 0.62
C GLY A 281 2.17 -22.70 1.12
N GLN A 282 1.75 -21.73 1.98
CA GLN A 282 0.42 -21.73 2.59
C GLN A 282 -0.23 -20.37 2.41
N ASP A 283 -1.43 -20.35 1.88
CA ASP A 283 -2.13 -19.12 1.46
C ASP A 283 -2.30 -18.08 2.58
N TRP A 284 -2.50 -18.50 3.80
CA TRP A 284 -2.70 -17.64 4.97
C TRP A 284 -1.40 -17.20 5.67
N LEU A 285 -0.24 -17.64 5.19
CA LEU A 285 1.07 -17.22 5.68
C LEU A 285 1.83 -16.54 4.54
N ARG A 286 1.52 -15.27 4.33
CA ARG A 286 1.98 -14.47 3.20
C ARG A 286 3.30 -13.78 3.48
N SER A 287 3.92 -13.28 2.45
CA SER A 287 5.15 -12.50 2.54
C SER A 287 5.13 -11.35 1.56
N ILE A 288 5.58 -10.18 2.01
CA ILE A 288 5.60 -8.98 1.19
C ILE A 288 6.73 -8.99 0.18
N CYS A 289 6.40 -8.51 -1.02
CA CYS A 289 7.25 -8.47 -2.19
C CYS A 289 7.27 -7.08 -2.81
N VAL A 290 8.26 -6.80 -3.64
CA VAL A 290 8.36 -5.58 -4.42
C VAL A 290 9.03 -5.83 -5.75
N ASP A 291 8.52 -5.21 -6.81
CA ASP A 291 9.14 -5.17 -8.13
C ASP A 291 9.08 -3.76 -8.73
N LYS A 292 9.92 -3.48 -9.70
CA LYS A 292 9.92 -2.21 -10.42
C LYS A 292 8.65 -2.08 -11.26
N LEU A 293 8.13 -0.86 -11.32
CA LEU A 293 6.95 -0.51 -12.11
C LEU A 293 7.32 0.53 -13.15
N TYR A 294 6.80 0.35 -14.36
CA TYR A 294 7.06 1.25 -15.48
C TYR A 294 5.76 1.74 -16.10
N TYR A 295 5.77 2.99 -16.57
CA TYR A 295 4.67 3.60 -17.30
C TYR A 295 4.96 3.61 -18.79
N ASN A 296 3.90 3.49 -19.59
CA ASN A 296 3.94 3.83 -21.01
C ASN A 296 3.86 5.35 -21.20
N PRO A 297 4.23 5.88 -22.37
CA PRO A 297 4.13 7.34 -22.63
C PRO A 297 2.73 7.92 -22.47
N ASP A 298 1.69 7.13 -22.66
CA ASP A 298 0.28 7.54 -22.49
C ASP A 298 -0.20 7.51 -21.02
N GLY A 299 0.67 7.14 -20.07
CA GLY A 299 0.36 7.06 -18.65
C GLY A 299 -0.20 5.71 -18.20
N THR A 300 -0.43 4.77 -19.11
CA THR A 300 -0.79 3.40 -18.70
C THR A 300 0.39 2.69 -18.06
N ILE A 301 0.08 1.73 -17.19
CA ILE A 301 1.08 0.96 -16.46
C ILE A 301 1.43 -0.31 -17.28
N LYS A 302 2.73 -0.53 -17.49
CA LYS A 302 3.21 -1.81 -18.04
C LYS A 302 2.94 -2.93 -17.05
N MET A 303 2.58 -4.11 -17.57
CA MET A 303 2.43 -5.30 -16.74
C MET A 303 3.66 -5.51 -15.87
N VAL A 304 3.47 -5.55 -14.54
CA VAL A 304 4.55 -5.76 -13.59
C VAL A 304 5.09 -7.18 -13.71
N LYS A 305 6.39 -7.29 -13.88
CA LYS A 305 7.09 -8.58 -13.91
C LYS A 305 7.42 -8.99 -12.47
N GLN A 306 6.74 -10.02 -11.98
CA GLN A 306 6.98 -10.58 -10.66
C GLN A 306 8.30 -11.35 -10.64
N THR A 307 9.21 -11.00 -9.74
CA THR A 307 10.46 -11.71 -9.50
C THR A 307 10.35 -12.64 -8.29
N LYS A 308 11.22 -13.65 -8.24
CA LYS A 308 11.28 -14.64 -7.15
C LYS A 308 12.62 -14.57 -6.43
#